data_ee4555158676604bf52f877b438fb6d9
#
_entry.id   ee4555158676604bf52f877b438fb6d9
#
_cell.length_a   1.000
_cell.length_b   1.000
_cell.length_c   1.000
_cell.angle_alpha   90.00
_cell.angle_beta   90.00
_cell.angle_gamma   90.00
#
_symmetry.space_group_name_H-M   'P 1'
#
loop_
_entity.id
_entity.type
_entity.pdbx_description
1 polymer ?
#
loop_
_entity_poly.entity_id
_entity_poly.type
_entity_poly.pdbx_seq_one_letter_code
_entity_poly.pdbx_strand_id
1 'polypeptide(L)'
;MAEKIATREAYGRALGALAEKYPELVCFDADLAGATMSKFFKEACPERFFDMGIAEANMVGVAAGMSLCGYKPFVNTFAMFAAGRAWEQVRNTVCYPHLNVKVVGSHGGLSVGEDGATHQMIEDFAIMRAIPGMTVLCPCDGNEMRAAVEALVNFDGPAYMRLGRLAVETVTDSIPGYKFEIGKGVTLRDGTDVTIIAVGMNVQMALAAADLLAADGISARVIDMHTIKPLDRELVLKAAKETGAIVTTEEANVLGGLGAAVAELLGEEYPVPVVRHGVEDEFGRSGKAPAVLEAYGITPAGIAEKAKKAVALKK
;
A
#
# COMPACT_ATOMS: atom_id res chain seq x y z
N MET A 1 6.69 -9.07 -22.78
CA MET A 1 7.00 -8.12 -21.70
C MET A 1 5.80 -8.09 -20.78
N ALA A 2 6.00 -8.17 -19.46
CA ALA A 2 4.89 -8.03 -18.50
C ALA A 2 4.18 -6.69 -18.72
N GLU A 3 2.87 -6.65 -18.52
CA GLU A 3 2.08 -5.42 -18.60
C GLU A 3 2.57 -4.43 -17.53
N LYS A 4 2.80 -3.17 -17.93
CA LYS A 4 3.10 -2.08 -16.99
C LYS A 4 1.88 -1.19 -16.87
N ILE A 5 1.32 -1.11 -15.66
CA ILE A 5 0.17 -0.28 -15.37
C ILE A 5 0.35 0.42 -14.00
N ALA A 6 -0.11 1.67 -13.88
CA ALA A 6 -0.16 2.31 -12.59
C ALA A 6 -1.26 1.67 -11.71
N THR A 7 -0.97 1.41 -10.44
CA THR A 7 -1.96 0.79 -9.55
C THR A 7 -3.23 1.62 -9.42
N ARG A 8 -3.14 2.97 -9.49
CA ARG A 8 -4.33 3.85 -9.54
C ARG A 8 -5.19 3.61 -10.79
N GLU A 9 -4.59 3.33 -11.95
CA GLU A 9 -5.33 3.05 -13.18
C GLU A 9 -6.00 1.67 -13.12
N ALA A 10 -5.28 0.65 -12.65
CA ALA A 10 -5.83 -0.68 -12.42
C ALA A 10 -7.00 -0.64 -11.43
N TYR A 11 -6.87 0.17 -10.37
CA TYR A 11 -7.93 0.45 -9.40
C TYR A 11 -9.19 1.03 -10.06
N GLY A 12 -9.05 2.15 -10.75
CA GLY A 12 -10.20 2.84 -11.36
C GLY A 12 -10.94 1.97 -12.37
N ARG A 13 -10.20 1.25 -13.23
CA ARG A 13 -10.76 0.27 -14.18
C ARG A 13 -11.49 -0.87 -13.47
N ALA A 14 -10.91 -1.42 -12.40
CA ALA A 14 -11.53 -2.49 -11.62
C ALA A 14 -12.81 -2.02 -10.93
N LEU A 15 -12.79 -0.84 -10.30
CA LEU A 15 -13.95 -0.28 -9.62
C LEU A 15 -15.10 0.01 -10.60
N GLY A 16 -14.80 0.59 -11.77
CA GLY A 16 -15.77 0.82 -12.83
C GLY A 16 -16.39 -0.48 -13.35
N ALA A 17 -15.58 -1.51 -13.56
CA ALA A 17 -16.07 -2.82 -14.03
C ALA A 17 -16.99 -3.53 -13.02
N LEU A 18 -16.88 -3.21 -11.73
CA LEU A 18 -17.72 -3.77 -10.67
C LEU A 18 -19.02 -3.01 -10.46
N ALA A 19 -19.20 -1.83 -11.06
CA ALA A 19 -20.36 -0.97 -10.83
C ALA A 19 -21.71 -1.64 -11.14
N GLU A 20 -21.78 -2.40 -12.23
CA GLU A 20 -23.00 -3.12 -12.61
C GLU A 20 -23.29 -4.33 -11.69
N LYS A 21 -22.23 -5.05 -11.30
CA LYS A 21 -22.32 -6.25 -10.46
C LYS A 21 -22.77 -5.93 -9.03
N TYR A 22 -22.43 -4.73 -8.53
CA TYR A 22 -22.68 -4.31 -7.14
C TYR A 22 -23.48 -3.00 -7.11
N PRO A 23 -24.82 -3.04 -7.13
CA PRO A 23 -25.67 -1.83 -7.16
C PRO A 23 -25.55 -0.97 -5.91
N GLU A 24 -25.08 -1.50 -4.80
CA GLU A 24 -24.81 -0.77 -3.56
C GLU A 24 -23.47 0.01 -3.59
N LEU A 25 -22.62 -0.21 -4.61
CA LEU A 25 -21.35 0.47 -4.75
C LEU A 25 -21.56 1.94 -5.15
N VAL A 26 -20.98 2.86 -4.39
CA VAL A 26 -20.97 4.30 -4.67
C VAL A 26 -19.54 4.84 -4.60
N CYS A 27 -19.24 5.81 -5.45
CA CYS A 27 -17.90 6.37 -5.57
C CYS A 27 -17.94 7.87 -5.33
N PHE A 28 -17.08 8.35 -4.44
CA PHE A 28 -16.87 9.75 -4.14
C PHE A 28 -15.48 10.19 -4.57
N ASP A 29 -15.34 11.43 -5.01
CA ASP A 29 -14.03 12.03 -5.34
C ASP A 29 -13.99 13.49 -4.87
N ALA A 30 -12.81 13.97 -4.53
CA ALA A 30 -12.58 15.35 -4.10
C ALA A 30 -11.94 16.18 -5.21
N ASP A 31 -12.62 16.32 -6.36
CA ASP A 31 -12.20 17.10 -7.55
C ASP A 31 -10.89 16.60 -8.20
N LEU A 32 -10.58 15.33 -8.05
CA LEU A 32 -9.36 14.71 -8.55
C LEU A 32 -9.61 13.47 -9.42
N ALA A 33 -10.83 13.27 -9.94
CA ALA A 33 -11.25 12.04 -10.60
C ALA A 33 -10.36 11.61 -11.78
N GLY A 34 -9.79 12.59 -12.50
CA GLY A 34 -8.82 12.32 -13.57
C GLY A 34 -7.48 11.80 -13.05
N ALA A 35 -7.03 12.22 -11.88
CA ALA A 35 -5.77 11.81 -11.27
C ALA A 35 -5.89 10.52 -10.45
N THR A 36 -6.96 10.37 -9.67
CA THR A 36 -7.27 9.16 -8.89
C THR A 36 -7.71 7.99 -9.77
N MET A 37 -8.11 8.26 -11.01
CA MET A 37 -8.73 7.34 -11.97
C MET A 37 -10.14 6.87 -11.56
N SER A 38 -10.76 7.47 -10.56
CA SER A 38 -12.18 7.25 -10.22
C SER A 38 -13.13 7.63 -11.36
N LYS A 39 -12.63 8.38 -12.36
CA LYS A 39 -13.33 8.69 -13.60
C LYS A 39 -13.89 7.46 -14.33
N PHE A 40 -13.23 6.30 -14.24
CA PHE A 40 -13.72 5.07 -14.86
C PHE A 40 -15.02 4.58 -14.20
N PHE A 41 -15.19 4.80 -12.89
CA PHE A 41 -16.48 4.54 -12.24
C PHE A 41 -17.54 5.57 -12.69
N LYS A 42 -17.17 6.86 -12.78
CA LYS A 42 -18.04 7.92 -13.29
C LYS A 42 -18.54 7.63 -14.71
N GLU A 43 -17.66 7.11 -15.56
CA GLU A 43 -18.01 6.71 -16.94
C GLU A 43 -18.95 5.52 -16.97
N ALA A 44 -18.78 4.54 -16.09
CA ALA A 44 -19.59 3.33 -16.01
C ALA A 44 -20.95 3.54 -15.31
N CYS A 45 -20.99 4.42 -14.30
CA CYS A 45 -22.17 4.62 -13.45
C CYS A 45 -22.23 6.05 -12.90
N PRO A 46 -22.55 7.05 -13.76
CA PRO A 46 -22.53 8.46 -13.36
C PRO A 46 -23.53 8.83 -12.25
N GLU A 47 -24.65 8.10 -12.14
CA GLU A 47 -25.68 8.35 -11.13
C GLU A 47 -25.27 7.93 -9.71
N ARG A 48 -24.19 7.16 -9.57
CA ARG A 48 -23.63 6.74 -8.28
C ARG A 48 -22.22 7.29 -8.05
N PHE A 49 -21.81 8.27 -8.85
CA PHE A 49 -20.57 9.01 -8.70
C PHE A 49 -20.86 10.42 -8.17
N PHE A 50 -20.15 10.80 -7.09
CA PHE A 50 -20.31 12.09 -6.43
C PHE A 50 -18.99 12.84 -6.36
N ASP A 51 -18.87 13.94 -7.10
CA ASP A 51 -17.76 14.87 -6.92
C ASP A 51 -18.13 15.87 -5.80
N MET A 52 -17.35 15.82 -4.73
CA MET A 52 -17.60 16.62 -3.53
C MET A 52 -16.85 17.96 -3.52
N GLY A 53 -16.10 18.26 -4.61
CA GLY A 53 -15.17 19.36 -4.64
C GLY A 53 -13.98 19.16 -3.69
N ILE A 54 -13.16 20.17 -3.47
CA ILE A 54 -12.01 20.13 -2.56
C ILE A 54 -12.48 20.18 -1.10
N ALA A 55 -13.16 19.11 -0.65
CA ALA A 55 -13.82 19.04 0.65
C ALA A 55 -13.74 17.62 1.25
N GLU A 56 -12.54 17.09 1.44
CA GLU A 56 -12.27 15.71 1.81
C GLU A 56 -12.92 15.29 3.15
N ALA A 57 -12.91 16.18 4.13
CA ALA A 57 -13.58 15.93 5.42
C ALA A 57 -15.10 15.76 5.25
N ASN A 58 -15.74 16.63 4.45
CA ASN A 58 -17.14 16.53 4.10
C ASN A 58 -17.43 15.24 3.30
N MET A 59 -16.58 14.91 2.32
CA MET A 59 -16.68 13.68 1.52
C MET A 59 -16.73 12.43 2.41
N VAL A 60 -15.82 12.32 3.37
CA VAL A 60 -15.79 11.19 4.31
C VAL A 60 -17.05 11.16 5.20
N GLY A 61 -17.52 12.33 5.67
CA GLY A 61 -18.74 12.43 6.47
C GLY A 61 -20.00 11.97 5.71
N VAL A 62 -20.15 12.40 4.45
CA VAL A 62 -21.27 11.98 3.58
C VAL A 62 -21.19 10.49 3.28
N ALA A 63 -19.99 9.98 2.96
CA ALA A 63 -19.78 8.55 2.70
C ALA A 63 -20.11 7.69 3.92
N ALA A 64 -19.78 8.15 5.14
CA ALA A 64 -20.18 7.48 6.38
C ALA A 64 -21.71 7.40 6.52
N GLY A 65 -22.43 8.48 6.23
CA GLY A 65 -23.89 8.49 6.20
C GLY A 65 -24.48 7.54 5.16
N MET A 66 -23.90 7.49 3.96
CA MET A 66 -24.32 6.54 2.91
C MET A 66 -24.08 5.08 3.31
N SER A 67 -23.00 4.80 4.02
CA SER A 67 -22.73 3.45 4.55
C SER A 67 -23.81 2.98 5.52
N LEU A 68 -24.36 3.86 6.36
CA LEU A 68 -25.49 3.56 7.26
C LEU A 68 -26.79 3.26 6.49
N CYS A 69 -26.89 3.72 5.24
CA CYS A 69 -28.03 3.43 4.36
C CYS A 69 -27.83 2.13 3.54
N GLY A 70 -26.79 1.35 3.82
CA GLY A 70 -26.52 0.07 3.15
C GLY A 70 -25.67 0.18 1.89
N TYR A 71 -25.17 1.37 1.55
CA TYR A 71 -24.22 1.54 0.43
C TYR A 71 -22.80 1.15 0.83
N LYS A 72 -21.96 0.88 -0.19
CA LYS A 72 -20.53 0.59 -0.05
C LYS A 72 -19.71 1.74 -0.67
N PRO A 73 -19.45 2.81 0.08
CA PRO A 73 -18.75 3.97 -0.44
C PRO A 73 -17.24 3.74 -0.57
N PHE A 74 -16.69 4.13 -1.74
CA PHE A 74 -15.27 4.32 -1.99
C PHE A 74 -15.02 5.82 -2.11
N VAL A 75 -14.21 6.39 -1.20
CA VAL A 75 -13.85 7.81 -1.19
C VAL A 75 -12.44 7.99 -1.73
N ASN A 76 -12.26 8.85 -2.73
CA ASN A 76 -11.05 8.97 -3.51
C ASN A 76 -10.49 10.39 -3.44
N THR A 77 -9.22 10.50 -3.11
CA THR A 77 -8.42 11.72 -3.20
C THR A 77 -6.93 11.34 -3.16
N PHE A 78 -6.02 12.31 -3.09
CA PHE A 78 -4.61 11.98 -2.85
C PHE A 78 -4.38 11.48 -1.41
N ALA A 79 -3.39 10.63 -1.24
CA ALA A 79 -3.06 10.05 0.07
C ALA A 79 -2.83 11.13 1.15
N MET A 80 -2.18 12.24 0.76
CA MET A 80 -1.96 13.38 1.64
C MET A 80 -3.26 13.98 2.18
N PHE A 81 -4.31 14.01 1.37
CA PHE A 81 -5.58 14.61 1.76
C PHE A 81 -6.52 13.59 2.42
N ALA A 82 -6.51 12.34 1.97
CA ALA A 82 -7.25 11.25 2.61
C ALA A 82 -6.77 10.98 4.04
N ALA A 83 -5.46 10.81 4.19
CA ALA A 83 -4.84 10.46 5.47
C ALA A 83 -4.51 11.69 6.34
N GLY A 84 -4.23 12.84 5.74
CA GLY A 84 -3.91 14.05 6.47
C GLY A 84 -5.15 14.88 6.80
N ARG A 85 -5.78 15.47 5.75
CA ARG A 85 -6.85 16.46 5.93
C ARG A 85 -8.15 15.87 6.49
N ALA A 86 -8.53 14.65 6.10
CA ALA A 86 -9.75 13.99 6.53
C ALA A 86 -9.54 13.00 7.68
N TRP A 87 -8.35 12.94 8.29
CA TRP A 87 -7.98 11.91 9.27
C TRP A 87 -8.93 11.84 10.46
N GLU A 88 -9.38 12.98 10.98
CA GLU A 88 -10.31 13.02 12.11
C GLU A 88 -11.65 12.36 11.75
N GLN A 89 -12.22 12.66 10.57
CA GLN A 89 -13.46 12.05 10.10
C GLN A 89 -13.29 10.56 9.83
N VAL A 90 -12.17 10.16 9.27
CA VAL A 90 -11.84 8.72 9.10
C VAL A 90 -11.81 8.03 10.46
N ARG A 91 -11.13 8.62 11.45
CA ARG A 91 -11.01 8.05 12.80
C ARG A 91 -12.36 7.99 13.52
N ASN A 92 -13.04 9.13 13.63
CA ASN A 92 -14.18 9.30 14.55
C ASN A 92 -15.53 8.97 13.86
N THR A 93 -15.68 9.31 12.58
CA THR A 93 -16.94 9.11 11.87
C THR A 93 -17.01 7.77 11.16
N VAL A 94 -15.88 7.21 10.74
CA VAL A 94 -15.83 5.92 10.03
C VAL A 94 -15.38 4.78 10.94
N CYS A 95 -14.18 4.88 11.55
CA CYS A 95 -13.61 3.74 12.26
C CYS A 95 -14.21 3.50 13.64
N TYR A 96 -14.49 4.57 14.41
CA TYR A 96 -15.06 4.42 15.75
C TYR A 96 -16.43 3.67 15.75
N PRO A 97 -17.39 3.98 14.86
CA PRO A 97 -18.61 3.19 14.69
C PRO A 97 -18.45 1.97 13.77
N HIS A 98 -17.24 1.69 13.29
CA HIS A 98 -16.92 0.55 12.40
C HIS A 98 -17.73 0.52 11.10
N LEU A 99 -17.84 1.66 10.41
CA LEU A 99 -18.61 1.80 9.19
C LEU A 99 -17.88 1.23 7.97
N ASN A 100 -18.65 0.70 7.03
CA ASN A 100 -18.13 0.11 5.80
C ASN A 100 -17.77 1.16 4.74
N VAL A 101 -16.71 1.94 4.98
CA VAL A 101 -16.19 2.96 4.06
C VAL A 101 -14.79 2.58 3.62
N LYS A 102 -14.52 2.63 2.31
CA LYS A 102 -13.18 2.40 1.74
C LYS A 102 -12.53 3.75 1.42
N VAL A 103 -11.50 4.08 2.18
CA VAL A 103 -10.71 5.31 2.00
C VAL A 103 -9.55 5.01 1.05
N VAL A 104 -9.54 5.62 -0.11
CA VAL A 104 -8.55 5.35 -1.16
C VAL A 104 -7.65 6.56 -1.35
N GLY A 105 -6.39 6.40 -0.94
CA GLY A 105 -5.35 7.41 -1.03
C GLY A 105 -4.46 7.20 -2.26
N SER A 106 -4.71 7.94 -3.33
CA SER A 106 -3.86 7.91 -4.52
C SER A 106 -2.60 8.78 -4.34
N HIS A 107 -1.57 8.55 -5.14
CA HIS A 107 -0.34 9.34 -5.10
C HIS A 107 0.35 9.31 -3.72
N GLY A 108 0.44 8.15 -3.08
CA GLY A 108 1.22 8.00 -1.84
C GLY A 108 2.72 7.92 -2.12
N GLY A 109 3.54 8.43 -1.21
CA GLY A 109 5.01 8.31 -1.22
C GLY A 109 5.75 9.33 -2.07
N LEU A 110 7.05 9.12 -2.21
CA LEU A 110 7.98 10.02 -2.92
C LEU A 110 7.79 9.98 -4.45
N SER A 111 7.24 8.88 -4.99
CA SER A 111 7.00 8.68 -6.43
C SER A 111 5.94 9.61 -7.03
N VAL A 112 5.27 10.44 -6.21
CA VAL A 112 4.49 11.60 -6.64
C VAL A 112 5.36 12.54 -7.50
N GLY A 113 6.61 12.74 -7.11
CA GLY A 113 7.60 13.41 -7.93
C GLY A 113 7.49 14.93 -7.90
N GLU A 114 7.08 15.53 -9.03
CA GLU A 114 7.15 16.98 -9.27
C GLU A 114 6.30 17.81 -8.30
N ASP A 115 5.18 17.28 -7.82
CA ASP A 115 4.28 18.00 -6.89
C ASP A 115 4.97 18.27 -5.52
N GLY A 116 6.02 17.52 -5.20
CA GLY A 116 6.91 17.79 -4.07
C GLY A 116 6.33 17.44 -2.70
N ALA A 117 7.04 17.86 -1.66
CA ALA A 117 6.81 17.46 -0.26
C ALA A 117 5.37 17.68 0.24
N THR A 118 4.66 18.69 -0.26
CA THR A 118 3.28 18.98 0.16
C THR A 118 2.26 17.94 -0.31
N HIS A 119 2.63 17.09 -1.28
CA HIS A 119 1.80 16.04 -1.86
C HIS A 119 2.38 14.64 -1.64
N GLN A 120 3.67 14.54 -1.34
CA GLN A 120 4.38 13.28 -1.07
C GLN A 120 4.03 12.77 0.33
N MET A 121 2.92 12.05 0.44
CA MET A 121 2.49 11.46 1.70
C MET A 121 3.35 10.26 2.06
N ILE A 122 4.17 10.38 3.09
CA ILE A 122 5.07 9.34 3.60
C ILE A 122 4.66 8.82 4.98
N GLU A 123 3.67 9.41 5.63
CA GLU A 123 3.20 9.10 6.98
C GLU A 123 1.86 8.32 7.02
N ASP A 124 1.19 8.15 5.89
CA ASP A 124 -0.15 7.54 5.81
C ASP A 124 -0.24 6.14 6.42
N PHE A 125 0.74 5.28 6.16
CA PHE A 125 0.79 3.95 6.78
C PHE A 125 0.81 4.03 8.30
N ALA A 126 1.62 4.93 8.85
CA ALA A 126 1.76 5.10 10.28
C ALA A 126 0.45 5.58 10.94
N ILE A 127 -0.13 6.66 10.41
CA ILE A 127 -1.32 7.27 11.02
C ILE A 127 -2.59 6.46 10.79
N MET A 128 -2.73 5.78 9.64
CA MET A 128 -3.86 4.90 9.36
C MET A 128 -3.75 3.57 10.14
N ARG A 129 -2.54 3.02 10.25
CA ARG A 129 -2.30 1.81 11.05
C ARG A 129 -2.60 2.02 12.53
N ALA A 130 -2.38 3.24 13.06
CA ALA A 130 -2.67 3.57 14.45
C ALA A 130 -4.17 3.61 14.79
N ILE A 131 -5.07 3.76 13.80
CA ILE A 131 -6.51 3.82 14.05
C ILE A 131 -7.04 2.42 14.39
N PRO A 132 -7.73 2.23 15.56
CA PRO A 132 -8.37 0.95 15.87
C PRO A 132 -9.38 0.51 14.81
N GLY A 133 -9.38 -0.78 14.45
CA GLY A 133 -10.31 -1.36 13.48
C GLY A 133 -10.03 -1.05 12.01
N MET A 134 -9.12 -0.11 11.68
CA MET A 134 -8.75 0.18 10.29
C MET A 134 -7.95 -0.96 9.68
N THR A 135 -8.35 -1.40 8.48
CA THR A 135 -7.53 -2.26 7.61
C THR A 135 -6.67 -1.39 6.71
N VAL A 136 -5.39 -1.72 6.52
CA VAL A 136 -4.44 -0.91 5.73
C VAL A 136 -3.76 -1.77 4.68
N LEU A 137 -3.92 -1.40 3.40
CA LEU A 137 -3.38 -2.14 2.26
C LEU A 137 -2.66 -1.23 1.26
N CYS A 138 -1.70 -1.81 0.56
CA CYS A 138 -1.04 -1.20 -0.58
C CYS A 138 -0.62 -2.28 -1.59
N PRO A 139 -1.48 -2.64 -2.54
CA PRO A 139 -1.18 -3.62 -3.58
C PRO A 139 0.02 -3.24 -4.43
N CYS A 140 0.81 -4.24 -4.87
CA CYS A 140 2.09 -4.04 -5.52
C CYS A 140 2.00 -3.87 -7.04
N ASP A 141 0.96 -4.39 -7.69
CA ASP A 141 0.80 -4.35 -9.16
C ASP A 141 -0.66 -4.29 -9.61
N GLY A 142 -0.87 -4.27 -10.93
CA GLY A 142 -2.20 -4.15 -11.52
C GLY A 142 -3.09 -5.38 -11.32
N ASN A 143 -2.52 -6.57 -11.29
CA ASN A 143 -3.26 -7.82 -11.08
C ASN A 143 -3.74 -7.91 -9.63
N GLU A 144 -2.83 -7.69 -8.68
CA GLU A 144 -3.14 -7.65 -7.26
C GLU A 144 -4.15 -6.54 -6.93
N MET A 145 -4.01 -5.35 -7.55
CA MET A 145 -4.94 -4.25 -7.36
C MET A 145 -6.36 -4.61 -7.77
N ARG A 146 -6.54 -5.27 -8.93
CA ARG A 146 -7.87 -5.72 -9.38
C ARG A 146 -8.51 -6.67 -8.35
N ALA A 147 -7.73 -7.63 -7.85
CA ALA A 147 -8.20 -8.57 -6.84
C ALA A 147 -8.49 -7.90 -5.49
N ALA A 148 -7.67 -6.93 -5.08
CA ALA A 148 -7.85 -6.15 -3.85
C ALA A 148 -9.13 -5.31 -3.88
N VAL A 149 -9.47 -4.69 -5.03
CA VAL A 149 -10.72 -3.91 -5.19
C VAL A 149 -11.93 -4.83 -5.00
N GLU A 150 -11.97 -5.99 -5.65
CA GLU A 150 -13.08 -6.93 -5.48
C GLU A 150 -13.17 -7.48 -4.06
N ALA A 151 -12.03 -7.76 -3.43
CA ALA A 151 -11.98 -8.17 -2.02
C ALA A 151 -12.54 -7.08 -1.10
N LEU A 152 -12.19 -5.80 -1.33
CA LEU A 152 -12.70 -4.68 -0.54
C LEU A 152 -14.19 -4.42 -0.73
N VAL A 153 -14.75 -4.63 -1.92
CA VAL A 153 -16.20 -4.55 -2.14
C VAL A 153 -16.95 -5.58 -1.29
N ASN A 154 -16.34 -6.75 -1.05
CA ASN A 154 -16.91 -7.83 -0.26
C ASN A 154 -16.48 -7.82 1.23
N PHE A 155 -15.55 -6.94 1.60
CA PHE A 155 -15.09 -6.77 2.97
C PHE A 155 -16.02 -5.82 3.73
N ASP A 156 -16.49 -6.23 4.90
CA ASP A 156 -17.28 -5.39 5.79
C ASP A 156 -16.39 -4.72 6.84
N GLY A 157 -16.41 -3.40 6.87
CA GLY A 157 -15.62 -2.57 7.76
C GLY A 157 -14.75 -1.53 7.05
N PRO A 158 -14.08 -0.66 7.84
CA PRO A 158 -13.25 0.42 7.31
C PRO A 158 -11.93 -0.12 6.73
N ALA A 159 -11.53 0.40 5.57
CA ALA A 159 -10.25 0.10 4.98
C ALA A 159 -9.61 1.34 4.36
N TYR A 160 -8.30 1.47 4.51
CA TYR A 160 -7.46 2.42 3.78
C TYR A 160 -6.65 1.66 2.74
N MET A 161 -6.73 2.09 1.48
CA MET A 161 -5.93 1.52 0.40
C MET A 161 -5.11 2.60 -0.28
N ARG A 162 -3.78 2.41 -0.28
CA ARG A 162 -2.83 3.30 -0.94
C ARG A 162 -2.60 2.89 -2.39
N LEU A 163 -2.60 3.87 -3.30
CA LEU A 163 -2.32 3.70 -4.72
C LEU A 163 -1.07 4.47 -5.14
N GLY A 164 -0.27 3.88 -6.03
CA GLY A 164 0.89 4.53 -6.64
C GLY A 164 0.55 5.31 -7.92
N ARG A 165 1.34 6.35 -8.21
CA ARG A 165 1.26 7.15 -9.44
C ARG A 165 1.95 6.49 -10.63
N LEU A 166 3.11 5.87 -10.39
CA LEU A 166 3.95 5.29 -11.44
C LEU A 166 3.39 3.95 -11.94
N ALA A 167 3.61 3.69 -13.23
CA ALA A 167 3.36 2.37 -13.78
C ALA A 167 4.41 1.37 -13.26
N VAL A 168 3.94 0.23 -12.78
CA VAL A 168 4.73 -0.88 -12.23
C VAL A 168 4.57 -2.13 -13.07
N GLU A 169 5.55 -3.02 -13.03
CA GLU A 169 5.46 -4.33 -13.71
C GLU A 169 4.52 -5.24 -12.94
N THR A 170 3.78 -6.08 -13.67
CA THR A 170 2.96 -7.14 -13.05
C THR A 170 3.87 -8.29 -12.65
N VAL A 171 4.01 -8.52 -11.35
CA VAL A 171 4.86 -9.58 -10.78
C VAL A 171 4.06 -10.74 -10.20
N THR A 172 2.80 -10.50 -9.84
CA THR A 172 1.91 -11.51 -9.24
C THR A 172 1.35 -12.51 -10.26
N ASP A 173 1.34 -12.18 -11.55
CA ASP A 173 0.94 -13.10 -12.65
C ASP A 173 1.85 -14.33 -12.76
N SER A 174 3.08 -14.23 -12.27
CA SER A 174 4.04 -15.34 -12.27
C SER A 174 3.76 -16.40 -11.21
N ILE A 175 2.81 -16.15 -10.30
CA ILE A 175 2.48 -17.05 -9.19
C ILE A 175 1.31 -17.95 -9.60
N PRO A 176 1.53 -19.26 -9.77
CA PRO A 176 0.46 -20.18 -10.10
C PRO A 176 -0.63 -20.20 -9.02
N GLY A 177 -1.88 -19.90 -9.44
CA GLY A 177 -3.01 -19.92 -8.53
C GLY A 177 -3.03 -18.77 -7.51
N TYR A 178 -2.37 -17.65 -7.83
CA TYR A 178 -2.39 -16.45 -6.99
C TYR A 178 -3.82 -16.08 -6.55
N LYS A 179 -3.99 -15.85 -5.26
CA LYS A 179 -5.25 -15.35 -4.67
C LYS A 179 -4.93 -14.24 -3.69
N PHE A 180 -5.59 -13.11 -3.88
CA PHE A 180 -5.54 -12.02 -2.93
C PHE A 180 -6.42 -12.34 -1.72
N GLU A 181 -5.86 -12.22 -0.52
CA GLU A 181 -6.59 -12.38 0.74
C GLU A 181 -6.12 -11.31 1.72
N ILE A 182 -7.05 -10.48 2.21
CA ILE A 182 -6.73 -9.43 3.19
C ILE A 182 -6.09 -10.06 4.43
N GLY A 183 -4.93 -9.53 4.84
CA GLY A 183 -4.19 -10.03 6.00
C GLY A 183 -3.22 -11.17 5.70
N LYS A 184 -3.06 -11.57 4.43
CA LYS A 184 -2.08 -12.57 4.02
C LYS A 184 -1.02 -11.95 3.12
N GLY A 185 0.24 -12.30 3.37
CA GLY A 185 1.34 -11.95 2.48
C GLY A 185 1.64 -13.08 1.49
N VAL A 186 2.44 -12.79 0.47
CA VAL A 186 2.79 -13.75 -0.58
C VAL A 186 4.31 -13.84 -0.74
N THR A 187 4.86 -15.07 -0.70
CA THR A 187 6.27 -15.30 -1.04
C THR A 187 6.43 -15.33 -2.55
N LEU A 188 7.14 -14.35 -3.10
CA LEU A 188 7.42 -14.24 -4.53
C LEU A 188 8.69 -14.94 -4.95
N ARG A 189 9.65 -15.05 -4.02
CA ARG A 189 10.94 -15.71 -4.20
C ARG A 189 11.39 -16.34 -2.90
N ASP A 190 11.83 -17.58 -2.96
CA ASP A 190 12.44 -18.24 -1.81
C ASP A 190 13.91 -17.84 -1.61
N GLY A 191 14.38 -17.94 -0.36
CA GLY A 191 15.76 -17.65 0.02
C GLY A 191 16.03 -18.06 1.46
N THR A 192 17.31 -18.20 1.82
CA THR A 192 17.75 -18.79 3.10
C THR A 192 18.56 -17.85 3.97
N ASP A 193 19.13 -16.75 3.41
CA ASP A 193 20.06 -15.91 4.17
C ASP A 193 19.42 -14.66 4.76
N VAL A 194 18.42 -14.10 4.11
CA VAL A 194 17.69 -12.92 4.55
C VAL A 194 16.30 -12.91 3.92
N THR A 195 15.31 -12.35 4.61
CA THR A 195 14.00 -12.06 4.01
C THR A 195 13.84 -10.57 3.80
N ILE A 196 13.45 -10.17 2.58
CA ILE A 196 13.01 -8.82 2.24
C ILE A 196 11.48 -8.82 2.21
N ILE A 197 10.87 -8.08 3.13
CA ILE A 197 9.40 -7.88 3.18
C ILE A 197 9.11 -6.51 2.58
N ALA A 198 8.39 -6.50 1.47
CA ALA A 198 8.13 -5.30 0.68
C ALA A 198 6.64 -5.00 0.57
N VAL A 199 6.27 -3.76 0.27
CA VAL A 199 4.91 -3.32 0.04
C VAL A 199 4.81 -2.36 -1.15
N GLY A 200 3.72 -2.45 -1.90
CA GLY A 200 3.48 -1.58 -3.05
C GLY A 200 4.58 -1.67 -4.10
N MET A 201 4.95 -0.55 -4.72
CA MET A 201 5.96 -0.53 -5.78
C MET A 201 7.34 -1.06 -5.35
N ASN A 202 7.63 -1.09 -4.04
CA ASN A 202 8.91 -1.60 -3.54
C ASN A 202 9.06 -3.13 -3.72
N VAL A 203 7.99 -3.85 -4.01
CA VAL A 203 8.03 -5.29 -4.27
C VAL A 203 8.87 -5.61 -5.50
N GLN A 204 8.66 -4.92 -6.62
CA GLN A 204 9.51 -5.12 -7.81
C GLN A 204 10.96 -4.70 -7.58
N MET A 205 11.19 -3.66 -6.76
CA MET A 205 12.54 -3.26 -6.36
C MET A 205 13.21 -4.33 -5.47
N ALA A 206 12.44 -4.97 -4.59
CA ALA A 206 12.93 -6.06 -3.74
C ALA A 206 13.33 -7.31 -4.55
N LEU A 207 12.57 -7.64 -5.60
CA LEU A 207 12.94 -8.72 -6.53
C LEU A 207 14.26 -8.40 -7.25
N ALA A 208 14.42 -7.18 -7.76
CA ALA A 208 15.68 -6.74 -8.38
C ALA A 208 16.85 -6.69 -7.36
N ALA A 209 16.59 -6.30 -6.11
CA ALA A 209 17.60 -6.34 -5.04
C ALA A 209 18.03 -7.77 -4.73
N ALA A 210 17.12 -8.73 -4.76
CA ALA A 210 17.42 -10.15 -4.57
C ALA A 210 18.31 -10.71 -5.69
N ASP A 211 18.19 -10.20 -6.93
CA ASP A 211 19.11 -10.55 -8.02
C ASP A 211 20.52 -9.99 -7.78
N LEU A 212 20.63 -8.74 -7.29
CA LEU A 212 21.92 -8.15 -6.91
C LEU A 212 22.58 -8.95 -5.76
N LEU A 213 21.81 -9.34 -4.76
CA LEU A 213 22.29 -10.14 -3.64
C LEU A 213 22.75 -11.53 -4.07
N ALA A 214 22.04 -12.17 -4.99
CA ALA A 214 22.43 -13.47 -5.54
C ALA A 214 23.78 -13.43 -6.27
N ALA A 215 24.10 -12.32 -6.96
CA ALA A 215 25.41 -12.11 -7.58
C ALA A 215 26.53 -12.02 -6.53
N ASP A 216 26.22 -11.61 -5.32
CA ASP A 216 27.14 -11.57 -4.17
C ASP A 216 27.10 -12.84 -3.31
N GLY A 217 26.39 -13.90 -3.75
CA GLY A 217 26.27 -15.16 -3.05
C GLY A 217 25.29 -15.18 -1.87
N ILE A 218 24.41 -14.18 -1.75
CA ILE A 218 23.41 -14.06 -0.70
C ILE A 218 22.03 -14.49 -1.23
N SER A 219 21.43 -15.51 -0.63
CA SER A 219 20.11 -16.03 -0.99
C SER A 219 19.01 -15.27 -0.25
N ALA A 220 18.37 -14.31 -0.95
CA ALA A 220 17.32 -13.48 -0.38
C ALA A 220 15.91 -14.01 -0.73
N ARG A 221 15.07 -14.20 0.30
CA ARG A 221 13.62 -14.39 0.15
C ARG A 221 12.94 -13.03 -0.07
N VAL A 222 11.93 -12.99 -0.93
CA VAL A 222 11.12 -11.79 -1.14
C VAL A 222 9.66 -12.11 -0.81
N ILE A 223 9.08 -11.31 0.07
CA ILE A 223 7.68 -11.38 0.47
C ILE A 223 7.00 -10.07 0.08
N ASP A 224 5.92 -10.18 -0.65
CA ASP A 224 4.96 -9.11 -0.82
C ASP A 224 3.99 -9.09 0.37
N MET A 225 3.98 -7.98 1.11
CA MET A 225 3.11 -7.76 2.25
C MET A 225 2.08 -6.69 1.93
N HIS A 226 1.21 -6.96 0.96
CA HIS A 226 0.19 -6.03 0.48
C HIS A 226 -0.78 -5.54 1.57
N THR A 227 -0.91 -6.26 2.68
CA THR A 227 -1.70 -5.85 3.85
C THR A 227 -0.79 -5.58 5.04
N ILE A 228 -0.72 -4.30 5.46
CA ILE A 228 0.11 -3.87 6.60
C ILE A 228 -0.66 -4.11 7.91
N LYS A 229 -1.99 -3.97 7.87
CA LYS A 229 -2.88 -4.24 9.00
C LYS A 229 -4.20 -4.86 8.50
N PRO A 230 -4.57 -6.07 9.00
CA PRO A 230 -3.76 -6.91 9.87
C PRO A 230 -2.50 -7.45 9.18
N LEU A 231 -1.40 -7.54 9.90
CA LEU A 231 -0.15 -8.13 9.39
C LEU A 231 -0.27 -9.67 9.34
N ASP A 232 0.29 -10.31 8.31
CA ASP A 232 0.43 -11.78 8.28
C ASP A 232 1.54 -12.23 9.26
N ARG A 233 1.14 -12.38 10.51
CA ARG A 233 2.03 -12.75 11.62
C ARG A 233 2.71 -14.10 11.40
N GLU A 234 1.97 -15.09 10.88
CA GLU A 234 2.47 -16.44 10.64
C GLU A 234 3.58 -16.43 9.60
N LEU A 235 3.38 -15.71 8.48
CA LEU A 235 4.36 -15.61 7.41
C LEU A 235 5.62 -14.87 7.88
N VAL A 236 5.48 -13.77 8.63
CA VAL A 236 6.61 -13.00 9.18
C VAL A 236 7.41 -13.84 10.17
N LEU A 237 6.75 -14.54 11.09
CA LEU A 237 7.43 -15.42 12.07
C LEU A 237 8.12 -16.60 11.39
N LYS A 238 7.48 -17.21 10.38
CA LYS A 238 8.10 -18.26 9.56
C LYS A 238 9.36 -17.74 8.87
N ALA A 239 9.27 -16.58 8.22
CA ALA A 239 10.40 -15.96 7.54
C ALA A 239 11.57 -15.68 8.50
N ALA A 240 11.28 -15.13 9.69
CA ALA A 240 12.29 -14.84 10.71
C ALA A 240 12.99 -16.12 11.20
N LYS A 241 12.24 -17.20 11.43
CA LYS A 241 12.80 -18.50 11.86
C LYS A 241 13.68 -19.14 10.80
N GLU A 242 13.30 -19.03 9.53
CA GLU A 242 13.97 -19.72 8.43
C GLU A 242 15.19 -18.94 7.91
N THR A 243 15.17 -17.60 7.91
CA THR A 243 16.25 -16.79 7.36
C THR A 243 17.09 -16.06 8.40
N GLY A 244 16.60 -15.89 9.62
CA GLY A 244 17.34 -15.30 10.76
C GLY A 244 17.65 -13.81 10.64
N ALA A 245 17.23 -13.13 9.57
CA ALA A 245 17.36 -11.68 9.39
C ALA A 245 16.28 -11.15 8.45
N ILE A 246 15.76 -9.98 8.75
CA ILE A 246 14.66 -9.34 8.00
C ILE A 246 15.08 -7.95 7.53
N VAL A 247 14.71 -7.62 6.30
CA VAL A 247 14.67 -6.25 5.79
C VAL A 247 13.23 -5.92 5.42
N THR A 248 12.73 -4.77 5.84
CA THR A 248 11.46 -4.25 5.34
C THR A 248 11.71 -3.12 4.37
N THR A 249 10.91 -2.98 3.32
CA THR A 249 11.04 -1.88 2.36
C THR A 249 9.70 -1.28 1.99
N GLU A 250 9.61 0.04 2.11
CA GLU A 250 8.40 0.82 1.89
C GLU A 250 8.74 2.22 1.36
N GLU A 251 7.89 2.77 0.53
CA GLU A 251 7.97 4.15 0.06
C GLU A 251 7.27 5.09 1.04
N ALA A 252 7.68 5.04 2.31
CA ALA A 252 7.13 5.79 3.43
C ALA A 252 8.22 6.05 4.47
N ASN A 253 7.92 6.88 5.46
CA ASN A 253 8.80 7.08 6.61
C ASN A 253 9.03 5.73 7.32
N VAL A 254 10.27 5.45 7.70
CA VAL A 254 10.63 4.24 8.47
C VAL A 254 9.94 4.17 9.83
N LEU A 255 9.32 5.28 10.28
CA LEU A 255 8.59 5.37 11.55
C LEU A 255 7.11 5.01 11.35
N GLY A 256 6.65 3.97 12.02
CA GLY A 256 5.22 3.62 12.16
C GLY A 256 4.59 2.82 11.02
N GLY A 257 5.26 2.63 9.86
CA GLY A 257 4.74 1.88 8.71
C GLY A 257 4.93 0.35 8.81
N LEU A 258 5.20 -0.29 7.65
CA LEU A 258 5.44 -1.73 7.53
C LEU A 258 6.61 -2.18 8.40
N GLY A 259 7.73 -1.43 8.34
CA GLY A 259 8.93 -1.78 9.10
C GLY A 259 8.71 -1.76 10.60
N ALA A 260 7.90 -0.83 11.11
CA ALA A 260 7.51 -0.79 12.51
C ALA A 260 6.60 -1.97 12.87
N ALA A 261 5.60 -2.31 12.04
CA ALA A 261 4.70 -3.45 12.28
C ALA A 261 5.46 -4.78 12.40
N VAL A 262 6.43 -5.01 11.51
CA VAL A 262 7.28 -6.19 11.53
C VAL A 262 8.20 -6.20 12.75
N ALA A 263 8.82 -5.06 13.09
CA ALA A 263 9.72 -4.94 14.23
C ALA A 263 8.99 -5.12 15.57
N GLU A 264 7.77 -4.58 15.72
CA GLU A 264 6.92 -4.79 16.89
C GLU A 264 6.63 -6.28 17.10
N LEU A 265 6.15 -6.98 16.07
CA LEU A 265 5.87 -8.41 16.13
C LEU A 265 7.11 -9.23 16.51
N LEU A 266 8.22 -8.99 15.82
CA LEU A 266 9.43 -9.78 16.03
C LEU A 266 10.12 -9.45 17.36
N GLY A 267 10.03 -8.21 17.83
CA GLY A 267 10.52 -7.81 19.14
C GLY A 267 9.83 -8.53 20.31
N GLU A 268 8.53 -8.85 20.14
CA GLU A 268 7.72 -9.53 21.15
C GLU A 268 7.81 -11.06 21.07
N GLU A 269 7.84 -11.64 19.87
CA GLU A 269 7.62 -13.08 19.70
C GLU A 269 8.85 -13.88 19.22
N TYR A 270 9.70 -13.28 18.39
CA TYR A 270 10.88 -13.95 17.86
C TYR A 270 11.97 -12.95 17.42
N PRO A 271 12.77 -12.43 18.36
CA PRO A 271 13.77 -11.40 18.07
C PRO A 271 14.85 -11.87 17.10
N VAL A 272 14.92 -11.19 15.95
CA VAL A 272 15.99 -11.29 14.94
C VAL A 272 16.39 -9.89 14.49
N PRO A 273 17.55 -9.70 13.85
CA PRO A 273 17.86 -8.42 13.22
C PRO A 273 16.80 -7.99 12.21
N VAL A 274 16.22 -6.79 12.43
CA VAL A 274 15.30 -6.13 11.51
C VAL A 274 15.93 -4.83 11.05
N VAL A 275 16.20 -4.69 9.75
CA VAL A 275 16.70 -3.47 9.14
C VAL A 275 15.60 -2.87 8.28
N ARG A 276 15.19 -1.65 8.61
CA ARG A 276 14.14 -0.94 7.89
C ARG A 276 14.74 -0.12 6.75
N HIS A 277 14.12 -0.17 5.58
CA HIS A 277 14.44 0.63 4.41
C HIS A 277 13.21 1.42 4.01
N GLY A 278 13.35 2.73 3.92
CA GLY A 278 12.31 3.70 3.63
C GLY A 278 12.88 5.12 3.73
N VAL A 279 12.03 6.11 3.89
CA VAL A 279 12.42 7.51 4.10
C VAL A 279 12.91 7.68 5.55
N GLU A 280 14.11 8.20 5.72
CA GLU A 280 14.82 8.32 7.02
C GLU A 280 14.43 9.63 7.75
N ASP A 281 13.15 9.77 8.09
CA ASP A 281 12.57 10.88 8.87
C ASP A 281 12.89 12.29 8.30
N GLU A 282 12.73 12.43 7.00
CA GLU A 282 12.89 13.70 6.29
C GLU A 282 11.75 13.93 5.30
N PHE A 283 11.39 15.19 5.04
CA PHE A 283 10.41 15.52 4.01
C PHE A 283 10.94 15.22 2.61
N GLY A 284 10.02 14.89 1.69
CA GLY A 284 10.34 14.77 0.29
C GLY A 284 10.71 16.10 -0.38
N ARG A 285 10.97 16.04 -1.69
CA ARG A 285 11.30 17.21 -2.52
C ARG A 285 10.73 17.08 -3.93
N SER A 286 10.56 18.21 -4.61
CA SER A 286 10.14 18.23 -6.01
C SER A 286 11.25 17.73 -6.93
N GLY A 287 10.87 16.95 -7.93
CA GLY A 287 11.77 16.42 -8.95
C GLY A 287 11.09 15.33 -9.76
N LYS A 288 11.75 14.84 -10.81
CA LYS A 288 11.27 13.65 -11.51
C LYS A 288 11.30 12.45 -10.57
N ALA A 289 10.21 11.69 -10.52
CA ALA A 289 10.03 10.61 -9.55
C ALA A 289 11.24 9.64 -9.46
N PRO A 290 11.86 9.14 -10.55
CA PRO A 290 13.04 8.29 -10.44
C PRO A 290 14.24 8.97 -9.76
N ALA A 291 14.46 10.25 -10.04
CA ALA A 291 15.56 11.01 -9.43
C ALA A 291 15.32 11.30 -7.95
N VAL A 292 14.05 11.51 -7.57
CA VAL A 292 13.66 11.66 -6.16
C VAL A 292 13.89 10.34 -5.43
N LEU A 293 13.39 9.23 -5.94
CA LEU A 293 13.57 7.90 -5.34
C LEU A 293 15.06 7.57 -5.15
N GLU A 294 15.88 7.84 -6.17
CA GLU A 294 17.32 7.61 -6.09
C GLU A 294 18.00 8.49 -5.02
N ALA A 295 17.62 9.76 -4.93
CA ALA A 295 18.18 10.68 -3.92
C ALA A 295 17.87 10.26 -2.48
N TYR A 296 16.78 9.52 -2.26
CA TYR A 296 16.39 8.96 -0.95
C TYR A 296 16.84 7.50 -0.77
N GLY A 297 17.57 6.94 -1.72
CA GLY A 297 18.04 5.56 -1.69
C GLY A 297 16.93 4.51 -1.84
N ILE A 298 15.71 4.92 -2.26
CA ILE A 298 14.60 4.00 -2.54
C ILE A 298 14.86 3.32 -3.88
N THR A 299 15.79 2.39 -3.87
CA THR A 299 16.32 1.70 -5.06
C THR A 299 16.63 0.24 -4.75
N PRO A 300 16.74 -0.64 -5.77
CA PRO A 300 17.19 -2.01 -5.56
C PRO A 300 18.56 -2.10 -4.87
N ALA A 301 19.50 -1.21 -5.19
CA ALA A 301 20.82 -1.15 -4.56
C ALA A 301 20.72 -0.79 -3.08
N GLY A 302 19.91 0.22 -2.72
CA GLY A 302 19.67 0.60 -1.32
C GLY A 302 19.06 -0.53 -0.49
N ILE A 303 18.11 -1.27 -1.07
CA ILE A 303 17.51 -2.47 -0.42
C ILE A 303 18.60 -3.54 -0.22
N ALA A 304 19.43 -3.80 -1.24
CA ALA A 304 20.51 -4.79 -1.15
C ALA A 304 21.56 -4.44 -0.08
N GLU A 305 21.91 -3.16 0.07
CA GLU A 305 22.80 -2.69 1.14
C GLU A 305 22.20 -2.93 2.54
N LYS A 306 20.92 -2.60 2.73
CA LYS A 306 20.21 -2.88 3.99
C LYS A 306 20.13 -4.39 4.27
N ALA A 307 19.99 -5.22 3.23
CA ALA A 307 19.99 -6.68 3.37
C ALA A 307 21.36 -7.23 3.80
N LYS A 308 22.45 -6.76 3.19
CA LYS A 308 23.82 -7.10 3.64
C LYS A 308 24.06 -6.71 5.09
N LYS A 309 23.59 -5.52 5.48
CA LYS A 309 23.63 -5.08 6.89
C LYS A 309 22.86 -6.03 7.81
N ALA A 310 21.65 -6.45 7.43
CA ALA A 310 20.84 -7.38 8.23
C ALA A 310 21.54 -8.75 8.39
N VAL A 311 22.13 -9.28 7.31
CA VAL A 311 22.90 -10.53 7.34
C VAL A 311 24.11 -10.40 8.26
N ALA A 312 24.85 -9.29 8.22
CA ALA A 312 26.01 -9.06 9.08
C ALA A 312 25.67 -8.92 10.58
N LEU A 313 24.41 -8.63 10.91
CA LEU A 313 23.90 -8.55 12.28
C LEU A 313 23.47 -9.90 12.86
N LYS A 314 23.41 -10.97 12.06
CA LYS A 314 23.13 -12.32 12.59
C LYS A 314 24.19 -12.72 13.60
N LYS A 315 23.76 -13.26 14.71
CA LYS A 315 24.64 -13.84 15.75
C LYS A 315 24.91 -15.29 15.50
#